data_012e9ded7f622664d19a5ef9b9bd6037
#
_entry.id   012e9ded7f622664d19a5ef9b9bd6037
#
_cell.length_a   1.000
_cell.length_b   1.000
_cell.length_c   1.000
_cell.angle_alpha   90.00
_cell.angle_beta   90.00
_cell.angle_gamma   90.00
#
_symmetry.space_group_name_H-M   'P 1'
#
loop_
_entity.id
_entity.type
_entity.pdbx_description
1 polymer ?
#
loop_
_entity_poly.entity_id
_entity_poly.type
_entity_poly.pdbx_seq_one_letter_code
_entity_poly.pdbx_strand_id
1 'polypeptide(L)'
;QYCMAADRLQGELAELLTPWQPAVIQLIGATCEGAGDRLIGVCGEAAGDPLLALVLVGLGVRSLSMAAGKITAVKAALALHSAEQCRRIAEAALAAPSPQQARQAALDLADPSVAVLIG
;
A
#
# COMPACT_ATOMS: atom_id res chain seq x y z
N GLN A 1 -15.83 -14.23 -9.06
CA GLN A 1 -16.03 -14.66 -7.66
C GLN A 1 -14.72 -14.90 -6.94
N TYR A 2 -13.76 -15.51 -7.60
CA TYR A 2 -12.46 -15.77 -7.02
C TYR A 2 -11.75 -14.45 -6.67
N CYS A 3 -11.80 -13.47 -7.56
CA CYS A 3 -11.19 -12.16 -7.31
C CYS A 3 -11.86 -11.43 -6.15
N MET A 4 -13.18 -11.52 -6.04
CA MET A 4 -13.91 -10.92 -4.94
C MET A 4 -13.57 -11.58 -3.60
N ALA A 5 -13.42 -12.88 -3.58
CA ALA A 5 -13.02 -13.60 -2.37
C ALA A 5 -11.61 -13.21 -1.93
N ALA A 6 -10.68 -13.06 -2.89
CA ALA A 6 -9.31 -12.65 -2.59
C ALA A 6 -9.27 -11.22 -2.04
N ASP A 7 -10.03 -10.29 -2.64
CA ASP A 7 -10.10 -8.91 -2.17
C ASP A 7 -10.68 -8.83 -0.76
N ARG A 8 -11.74 -9.62 -0.51
CA ARG A 8 -12.38 -9.64 0.80
C ARG A 8 -11.42 -10.22 1.85
N LEU A 9 -10.70 -11.27 1.50
CA LEU A 9 -9.72 -11.87 2.40
C LEU A 9 -8.60 -10.88 2.72
N GLN A 10 -8.11 -10.15 1.73
CA GLN A 10 -7.09 -9.12 1.95
C GLN A 10 -7.59 -8.01 2.86
N GLY A 11 -8.85 -7.58 2.69
CA GLY A 11 -9.46 -6.58 3.56
C GLY A 11 -9.53 -7.06 5.01
N GLU A 12 -9.94 -8.31 5.22
CA GLU A 12 -10.01 -8.89 6.54
C GLU A 12 -8.63 -9.01 7.18
N LEU A 13 -7.63 -9.42 6.42
CA LEU A 13 -6.26 -9.51 6.91
C LEU A 13 -5.73 -8.15 7.30
N ALA A 14 -6.02 -7.11 6.51
CA ALA A 14 -5.59 -5.75 6.80
C ALA A 14 -6.23 -5.21 8.08
N GLU A 15 -7.46 -5.64 8.40
CA GLU A 15 -8.13 -5.24 9.63
C GLU A 15 -7.59 -5.98 10.87
N LEU A 16 -7.22 -7.23 10.70
CA LEU A 16 -6.77 -8.08 11.81
C LEU A 16 -5.29 -7.95 12.10
N LEU A 17 -4.49 -7.56 11.10
CA LEU A 17 -3.04 -7.49 11.21
C LEU A 17 -2.59 -6.06 10.96
N THR A 18 -1.45 -5.68 11.55
CA THR A 18 -0.82 -4.40 11.24
C THR A 18 -0.57 -4.33 9.73
N PRO A 19 -1.07 -3.30 9.03
CA PRO A 19 -0.91 -3.23 7.56
C PRO A 19 0.54 -3.24 7.10
N TRP A 20 1.46 -2.84 7.94
CA TRP A 20 2.89 -2.82 7.64
C TRP A 20 3.60 -4.14 7.92
N GLN A 21 2.88 -5.18 8.34
CA GLN A 21 3.48 -6.51 8.52
C GLN A 21 4.08 -6.98 7.20
N PRO A 22 5.36 -7.40 7.19
CA PRO A 22 5.98 -7.86 5.94
C PRO A 22 5.22 -9.00 5.28
N ALA A 23 4.64 -9.92 6.06
CA ALA A 23 3.85 -11.01 5.50
C ALA A 23 2.61 -10.51 4.75
N VAL A 24 1.95 -9.46 5.26
CA VAL A 24 0.78 -8.86 4.60
C VAL A 24 1.19 -8.18 3.30
N ILE A 25 2.27 -7.40 3.34
CA ILE A 25 2.80 -6.71 2.16
C ILE A 25 3.20 -7.74 1.09
N GLN A 26 3.87 -8.81 1.47
CA GLN A 26 4.27 -9.88 0.57
C GLN A 26 3.05 -10.57 -0.06
N LEU A 27 2.01 -10.81 0.73
CA LEU A 27 0.77 -11.42 0.25
C LEU A 27 0.10 -10.54 -0.81
N ILE A 28 0.02 -9.25 -0.55
CA ILE A 28 -0.56 -8.30 -1.50
C ILE A 28 0.26 -8.27 -2.79
N GLY A 29 1.59 -8.22 -2.67
CA GLY A 29 2.48 -8.25 -3.83
C GLY A 29 2.30 -9.51 -4.66
N ALA A 30 2.25 -10.67 -4.02
CA ALA A 30 2.06 -11.95 -4.70
C ALA A 30 0.69 -12.01 -5.40
N THR A 31 -0.34 -11.46 -4.76
CA THR A 31 -1.68 -11.41 -5.35
C THR A 31 -1.68 -10.55 -6.60
N CYS A 32 -1.01 -9.40 -6.57
CA CYS A 32 -0.91 -8.51 -7.72
C CYS A 32 -0.17 -9.17 -8.88
N GLU A 33 0.93 -9.89 -8.61
CA GLU A 33 1.65 -10.63 -9.63
C GLU A 33 0.79 -11.73 -10.24
N GLY A 34 0.07 -12.48 -9.41
CA GLY A 34 -0.79 -13.57 -9.86
C GLY A 34 -2.00 -13.09 -10.63
N ALA A 35 -2.42 -11.86 -10.45
CA ALA A 35 -3.58 -11.30 -11.14
C ALA A 35 -3.29 -10.97 -12.60
N GLY A 36 -2.03 -10.75 -12.97
CA GLY A 36 -1.65 -10.36 -14.32
C GLY A 36 -2.28 -9.03 -14.72
N ASP A 37 -3.14 -9.06 -15.74
CA ASP A 37 -3.81 -7.85 -16.23
C ASP A 37 -5.06 -7.46 -15.45
N ARG A 38 -5.44 -8.25 -14.46
CA ARG A 38 -6.64 -7.96 -13.67
C ARG A 38 -6.36 -6.82 -12.69
N LEU A 39 -7.39 -6.00 -12.44
CA LEU A 39 -7.28 -4.92 -11.49
C LEU A 39 -7.41 -5.47 -10.07
N ILE A 40 -6.45 -5.12 -9.22
CA ILE A 40 -6.50 -5.46 -7.80
C ILE A 40 -6.77 -4.18 -7.01
N GLY A 41 -7.76 -4.23 -6.15
CA GLY A 41 -8.13 -3.11 -5.30
C GLY A 41 -7.92 -3.43 -3.83
N VAL A 42 -7.60 -2.41 -3.06
CA VAL A 42 -7.51 -2.48 -1.60
C VAL A 42 -8.45 -1.43 -1.02
N CYS A 43 -9.22 -1.83 -0.02
CA CYS A 43 -10.13 -0.91 0.65
C CYS A 43 -9.92 -0.94 2.16
N GLY A 44 -10.43 0.07 2.85
CA GLY A 44 -10.32 0.20 4.29
C GLY A 44 -9.20 1.15 4.72
N GLU A 45 -8.78 1.04 5.97
CA GLU A 45 -7.82 1.95 6.55
C GLU A 45 -6.44 1.88 5.91
N ALA A 46 -6.03 0.69 5.47
CA ALA A 46 -4.75 0.52 4.80
C ALA A 46 -4.65 1.40 3.55
N ALA A 47 -5.73 1.48 2.77
CA ALA A 47 -5.76 2.31 1.57
C ALA A 47 -5.76 3.80 1.88
N GLY A 48 -6.19 4.19 3.08
CA GLY A 48 -6.25 5.58 3.52
C GLY A 48 -4.97 6.13 4.14
N ASP A 49 -3.96 5.28 4.34
CA ASP A 49 -2.64 5.72 4.83
C ASP A 49 -1.82 6.20 3.62
N PRO A 50 -1.48 7.51 3.54
CA PRO A 50 -0.75 8.03 2.37
C PRO A 50 0.58 7.33 2.10
N LEU A 51 1.32 7.00 3.15
CA LEU A 51 2.61 6.32 2.98
C LEU A 51 2.43 4.87 2.50
N LEU A 52 1.49 4.15 3.11
CA LEU A 52 1.21 2.78 2.70
C LEU A 52 0.62 2.74 1.29
N ALA A 53 -0.14 3.76 0.88
CA ALA A 53 -0.67 3.85 -0.47
C ALA A 53 0.44 3.82 -1.52
N LEU A 54 1.58 4.46 -1.26
CA LEU A 54 2.73 4.42 -2.16
C LEU A 54 3.27 3.00 -2.31
N VAL A 55 3.34 2.27 -1.20
CA VAL A 55 3.77 0.86 -1.22
C VAL A 55 2.77 0.01 -2.02
N LEU A 56 1.49 0.18 -1.78
CA LEU A 56 0.44 -0.58 -2.47
C LEU A 56 0.49 -0.35 -3.98
N VAL A 57 0.60 0.90 -4.40
CA VAL A 57 0.72 1.23 -5.83
C VAL A 57 1.99 0.63 -6.42
N GLY A 58 3.10 0.69 -5.68
CA GLY A 58 4.37 0.07 -6.11
C GLY A 58 4.29 -1.44 -6.25
N LEU A 59 3.40 -2.09 -5.50
CA LEU A 59 3.18 -3.54 -5.60
C LEU A 59 2.25 -3.92 -6.76
N GLY A 60 1.56 -2.95 -7.37
CA GLY A 60 0.67 -3.21 -8.49
C GLY A 60 -0.81 -3.03 -8.20
N VAL A 61 -1.16 -2.54 -7.01
CA VAL A 61 -2.55 -2.23 -6.68
C VAL A 61 -3.02 -1.07 -7.57
N ARG A 62 -4.17 -1.21 -8.18
CA ARG A 62 -4.70 -0.24 -9.15
C ARG A 62 -5.89 0.56 -8.62
N SER A 63 -6.50 0.13 -7.53
CA SER A 63 -7.68 0.79 -6.98
C SER A 63 -7.56 0.85 -5.46
N LEU A 64 -7.79 2.03 -4.91
CA LEU A 64 -7.78 2.25 -3.47
C LEU A 64 -9.11 2.87 -3.08
N SER A 65 -9.82 2.23 -2.15
CA SER A 65 -11.09 2.72 -1.63
C SER A 65 -10.94 3.08 -0.16
N MET A 66 -11.32 4.28 0.21
CA MET A 66 -11.12 4.79 1.55
C MET A 66 -12.21 5.80 1.93
N ALA A 67 -12.23 6.20 3.18
CA ALA A 67 -13.13 7.26 3.63
C ALA A 67 -12.81 8.56 2.88
N ALA A 68 -13.85 9.35 2.58
CA ALA A 68 -13.71 10.57 1.78
C ALA A 68 -12.65 11.53 2.34
N GLY A 69 -12.54 11.61 3.67
CA GLY A 69 -11.56 12.49 4.31
C GLY A 69 -10.10 12.09 4.10
N LYS A 70 -9.85 10.87 3.62
CA LYS A 70 -8.49 10.38 3.36
C LYS A 70 -8.04 10.58 1.92
N ILE A 71 -8.98 10.78 1.00
CA ILE A 71 -8.69 10.83 -0.44
C ILE A 71 -7.70 11.93 -0.79
N THR A 72 -7.87 13.12 -0.22
CA THR A 72 -7.02 14.27 -0.54
C THR A 72 -5.55 14.00 -0.18
N ALA A 73 -5.29 13.48 1.01
CA ALA A 73 -3.93 13.17 1.45
C ALA A 73 -3.28 12.08 0.60
N VAL A 74 -4.04 11.02 0.28
CA VAL A 74 -3.53 9.94 -0.56
C VAL A 74 -3.22 10.43 -1.97
N LYS A 75 -4.10 11.22 -2.57
CA LYS A 75 -3.85 11.80 -3.90
C LYS A 75 -2.64 12.70 -3.90
N ALA A 76 -2.46 13.51 -2.84
CA ALA A 76 -1.30 14.38 -2.72
C ALA A 76 0.00 13.56 -2.66
N ALA A 77 0.01 12.49 -1.87
CA ALA A 77 1.18 11.61 -1.78
C ALA A 77 1.50 10.97 -3.13
N LEU A 78 0.49 10.44 -3.82
CA LEU A 78 0.69 9.82 -5.13
C LEU A 78 1.18 10.81 -6.17
N ALA A 79 0.71 12.05 -6.12
CA ALA A 79 1.13 13.10 -7.06
C ALA A 79 2.61 13.49 -6.90
N LEU A 80 3.20 13.26 -5.73
CA LEU A 80 4.61 13.57 -5.45
C LEU A 80 5.56 12.49 -5.96
N HIS A 81 5.05 11.36 -6.43
CA HIS A 81 5.89 10.20 -6.76
C HIS A 81 5.54 9.66 -8.14
N SER A 82 6.58 9.19 -8.86
CA SER A 82 6.39 8.43 -10.09
C SER A 82 6.10 6.96 -9.75
N ALA A 83 5.63 6.19 -10.74
CA ALA A 83 5.43 4.76 -10.57
C ALA A 83 6.73 4.06 -10.19
N GLU A 84 7.86 4.48 -10.75
CA GLU A 84 9.17 3.92 -10.43
C GLU A 84 9.55 4.19 -8.98
N GLN A 85 9.28 5.39 -8.48
CA GLN A 85 9.53 5.73 -7.08
C GLN A 85 8.68 4.89 -6.14
N CYS A 86 7.40 4.70 -6.48
CA CYS A 86 6.51 3.84 -5.69
C CYS A 86 7.03 2.40 -5.66
N ARG A 87 7.55 1.90 -6.78
CA ARG A 87 8.11 0.56 -6.85
C ARG A 87 9.31 0.42 -5.91
N ARG A 88 10.20 1.39 -5.90
CA ARG A 88 11.38 1.38 -5.01
C ARG A 88 10.97 1.41 -3.54
N ILE A 89 9.97 2.21 -3.22
CA ILE A 89 9.43 2.28 -1.86
C ILE A 89 8.85 0.91 -1.46
N ALA A 90 8.10 0.28 -2.36
CA ALA A 90 7.52 -1.03 -2.11
C ALA A 90 8.60 -2.10 -1.89
N GLU A 91 9.64 -2.09 -2.71
CA GLU A 91 10.76 -3.03 -2.56
C GLU A 91 11.47 -2.88 -1.22
N ALA A 92 11.67 -1.63 -0.78
CA ALA A 92 12.29 -1.37 0.52
C ALA A 92 11.42 -1.89 1.66
N ALA A 93 10.10 -1.70 1.57
CA ALA A 93 9.18 -2.20 2.59
C ALA A 93 9.15 -3.73 2.61
N LEU A 94 9.18 -4.38 1.44
CA LEU A 94 9.21 -5.85 1.34
C LEU A 94 10.47 -6.45 1.95
N ALA A 95 11.59 -5.74 1.87
CA ALA A 95 12.87 -6.23 2.39
C ALA A 95 13.00 -6.06 3.90
N ALA A 96 12.13 -5.29 4.53
CA ALA A 96 12.23 -5.01 5.95
C ALA A 96 11.72 -6.19 6.79
N PRO A 97 12.37 -6.48 7.94
CA PRO A 97 12.01 -7.63 8.77
C PRO A 97 10.88 -7.39 9.77
N SER A 98 10.43 -6.15 9.95
CA SER A 98 9.37 -5.84 10.91
C SER A 98 8.48 -4.72 10.39
N PRO A 99 7.24 -4.56 10.93
CA PRO A 99 6.35 -3.48 10.52
C PRO A 99 6.97 -2.10 10.71
N GLN A 100 7.64 -1.86 11.81
CA GLN A 100 8.26 -0.57 12.10
C GLN A 100 9.37 -0.27 11.10
N GLN A 101 10.18 -1.25 10.78
CA GLN A 101 11.27 -1.10 9.82
C GLN A 101 10.73 -0.93 8.39
N ALA A 102 9.65 -1.64 8.04
CA ALA A 102 9.00 -1.48 6.74
C ALA A 102 8.49 -0.05 6.57
N ARG A 103 7.79 0.46 7.58
CA ARG A 103 7.28 1.83 7.54
C ARG A 103 8.41 2.85 7.47
N GLN A 104 9.45 2.66 8.25
CA GLN A 104 10.61 3.57 8.25
C GLN A 104 11.33 3.54 6.91
N ALA A 105 11.54 2.37 6.33
CA ALA A 105 12.18 2.24 5.03
C ALA A 105 11.39 2.95 3.93
N ALA A 106 10.07 2.82 3.96
CA ALA A 106 9.19 3.54 3.02
C ALA A 106 9.30 5.05 3.23
N LEU A 107 9.27 5.50 4.47
CA LEU A 107 9.34 6.92 4.79
C LEU A 107 10.67 7.54 4.35
N ASP A 108 11.76 6.81 4.51
CA ASP A 108 13.09 7.28 4.14
C ASP A 108 13.22 7.54 2.63
N LEU A 109 12.50 6.78 1.81
CA LEU A 109 12.52 6.92 0.36
C LEU A 109 11.43 7.84 -0.18
N ALA A 110 10.41 8.12 0.62
CA ALA A 110 9.30 8.98 0.21
C ALA A 110 9.72 10.45 0.21
N ASP A 111 9.00 11.27 -0.56
CA ASP A 111 9.19 12.70 -0.53
C ASP A 111 8.97 13.21 0.91
N PRO A 112 9.84 14.12 1.41
CA PRO A 112 9.69 14.65 2.77
C PRO A 112 8.31 15.24 3.08
N SER A 113 7.62 15.74 2.06
CA SER A 113 6.27 16.30 2.23
C SER A 113 5.25 15.26 2.70
N VAL A 114 5.51 13.97 2.49
CA VAL A 114 4.62 12.90 2.93
C VAL A 114 4.50 12.88 4.45
N ALA A 115 5.56 13.23 5.17
CA ALA A 115 5.53 13.27 6.63
C ALA A 115 4.45 14.24 7.15
N VAL A 116 4.19 15.32 6.44
CA VAL A 116 3.14 16.27 6.77
C VAL A 116 1.75 15.65 6.54
N LEU A 117 1.61 14.85 5.48
CA LEU A 117 0.33 14.23 5.12
C LEU A 117 -0.08 13.13 6.10
N ILE A 118 0.88 12.43 6.69
CA ILE A 118 0.61 11.32 7.62
C ILE A 118 0.57 11.77 9.08
N GLY A 119 1.08 12.97 9.34
CA GLY A 119 1.11 13.54 10.67
C GLY A 119 -0.19 14.17 11.03
#